data_0c45997dcc1a6e36c6223c59498689f2
#
_entry.id   0c45997dcc1a6e36c6223c59498689f2
#
_cell.length_a   1.000
_cell.length_b   1.000
_cell.length_c   1.000
_cell.angle_alpha   90.00
_cell.angle_beta   90.00
_cell.angle_gamma   90.00
#
_symmetry.space_group_name_H-M   'P 1'
#
loop_
_entity.id
_entity.type
_entity.pdbx_description
1 polymer ?
#
loop_
_entity_poly.entity_id
_entity_poly.type
_entity_poly.pdbx_seq_one_letter_code
_entity_poly.pdbx_strand_id
1 'polypeptide(L)'
;MSNDVMRASNLPAPGHRRWPWAAGLAAIVAIALGAVLIARARTATSSDSAAPRAGGDNLTSANPTGTDGGASGPDAGGASAQRAELTIAPALQQRIGVTFGKVKSAPLEVQLRTVGIVRPDETRMTDVQLKTDGWVEALFVNYTGQRVKKGDPLLSIYSPAFLTTQEDYLHARGASRGGAVHDRALYQAAIERLRLWDVPAEEISRLERTRRPSRTLTLRSRVAGTVIEKKAFVGQKVSASEVLYTLADLSTVWVQAKIYESELAHVSLGQPATISLAVMPDKKFAGRVVFVAAVLDQTSRTVEVRIALPNPGGELKPNMFASVELTHAMGQALLVPAGAVIRTGERDIAFRVDGDDRFVPVEVKIGPDQFGDNFQVLAGLKAGETVVTSANFLIDSESRLEAGGGNMAGMAGMEMPGQPKDSGERNTAAKDTRAAAPQGRAMKDMKMGGEEKSR
;
A
#
# COMPACT_ATOMS: atom_id res chain seq x y z
N MET A 1 -8.41 29.22 87.94
CA MET A 1 -8.57 27.80 88.21
C MET A 1 -8.73 27.16 86.86
N SER A 2 -7.91 26.41 86.32
CA SER A 2 -6.75 25.56 86.64
C SER A 2 -5.91 25.39 85.35
N ASN A 3 -4.65 25.40 85.54
CA ASN A 3 -3.55 24.95 84.68
C ASN A 3 -3.77 23.56 84.14
N ASP A 4 -3.20 23.32 82.93
CA ASP A 4 -2.33 22.19 82.64
C ASP A 4 -1.71 22.44 81.25
N VAL A 5 -0.47 22.81 81.12
CA VAL A 5 0.82 22.13 81.13
C VAL A 5 1.05 21.31 79.85
N MET A 6 1.98 21.85 79.08
CA MET A 6 2.90 21.29 78.05
C MET A 6 3.05 19.77 78.04
N ARG A 7 3.00 19.22 76.84
CA ARG A 7 3.87 18.09 76.48
C ARG A 7 4.38 18.21 75.02
N ALA A 8 5.62 18.56 74.92
CA ALA A 8 6.39 18.41 73.75
C ALA A 8 6.58 16.89 73.40
N SER A 9 6.20 16.47 72.25
CA SER A 9 6.56 15.14 71.73
C SER A 9 7.51 15.26 70.49
N ASN A 10 8.68 14.70 70.69
CA ASN A 10 9.77 14.50 69.75
C ASN A 10 9.30 13.93 68.42
N LEU A 11 9.63 14.63 67.34
CA LEU A 11 9.62 14.09 65.97
C LEU A 11 11.03 13.57 65.66
N PRO A 12 11.17 12.34 65.13
CA PRO A 12 12.46 11.83 64.67
C PRO A 12 12.85 12.44 63.33
N ALA A 13 14.15 12.71 63.17
CA ALA A 13 14.78 13.21 61.96
C ALA A 13 14.60 12.26 60.74
N PRO A 14 14.46 12.78 59.48
CA PRO A 14 14.30 11.97 58.33
C PRO A 14 15.61 11.27 57.95
N GLY A 15 15.62 9.94 57.99
CA GLY A 15 16.70 9.10 57.53
C GLY A 15 16.87 9.20 56.01
N HIS A 16 18.09 9.49 55.58
CA HIS A 16 18.51 9.46 54.17
C HIS A 16 18.43 8.04 53.61
N ARG A 17 17.34 7.69 52.99
CA ARG A 17 17.24 6.47 52.15
C ARG A 17 17.90 6.76 50.83
N ARG A 18 19.15 6.31 50.65
CA ARG A 18 19.90 6.33 49.39
C ARG A 18 19.18 5.38 48.40
N TRP A 19 18.67 5.93 47.32
CA TRP A 19 18.00 5.20 46.25
C TRP A 19 19.04 4.62 45.27
N PRO A 20 19.02 3.30 44.94
CA PRO A 20 20.06 2.68 44.13
C PRO A 20 19.92 2.94 42.62
N TRP A 21 19.04 3.84 42.20
CA TRP A 21 18.77 4.08 40.77
C TRP A 21 19.71 5.11 40.10
N ALA A 22 20.46 5.85 40.84
CA ALA A 22 21.40 6.85 40.29
C ALA A 22 22.64 6.22 39.64
N ALA A 23 23.00 4.99 40.00
CA ALA A 23 24.13 4.29 39.40
C ALA A 23 23.83 3.64 38.04
N GLY A 24 22.57 3.34 37.72
CA GLY A 24 22.17 2.75 36.45
C GLY A 24 22.13 3.74 35.29
N LEU A 25 21.79 4.99 35.54
CA LEU A 25 21.72 6.02 34.49
C LEU A 25 23.10 6.47 33.98
N ALA A 26 24.09 6.49 34.85
CA ALA A 26 25.50 6.83 34.47
C ALA A 26 26.14 5.77 33.56
N ALA A 27 25.80 4.49 33.74
CA ALA A 27 26.30 3.40 32.90
C ALA A 27 25.68 3.40 31.49
N ILE A 28 24.40 3.74 31.34
CA ILE A 28 23.72 3.79 30.03
C ILE A 28 24.24 4.96 29.18
N VAL A 29 24.53 6.12 29.80
CA VAL A 29 25.08 7.28 29.07
C VAL A 29 26.51 7.03 28.61
N ALA A 30 27.33 6.28 29.37
CA ALA A 30 28.69 5.93 28.98
C ALA A 30 28.73 4.92 27.80
N ILE A 31 27.79 3.99 27.72
CA ILE A 31 27.68 3.03 26.61
C ILE A 31 27.20 3.73 25.34
N ALA A 32 26.26 4.68 25.42
CA ALA A 32 25.77 5.44 24.27
C ALA A 32 26.85 6.36 23.67
N LEU A 33 27.69 7.01 24.50
CA LEU A 33 28.83 7.83 24.06
C LEU A 33 29.97 6.99 23.44
N GLY A 34 30.20 5.78 23.93
CA GLY A 34 31.16 4.84 23.35
C GLY A 34 30.74 4.35 21.95
N ALA A 35 29.47 4.08 21.71
CA ALA A 35 28.93 3.65 20.41
C ALA A 35 29.04 4.74 19.33
N VAL A 36 28.83 6.01 19.69
CA VAL A 36 28.96 7.15 18.76
C VAL A 36 30.42 7.41 18.36
N LEU A 37 31.36 7.20 19.27
CA LEU A 37 32.79 7.35 18.97
C LEU A 37 33.34 6.23 18.06
N ILE A 38 32.86 4.99 18.19
CA ILE A 38 33.25 3.87 17.34
C ILE A 38 32.65 4.00 15.93
N ALA A 39 31.45 4.55 15.79
CA ALA A 39 30.81 4.81 14.48
C ALA A 39 31.54 5.92 13.70
N ARG A 40 32.12 6.92 14.40
CA ARG A 40 32.85 8.02 13.76
C ARG A 40 34.29 7.63 13.33
N ALA A 41 34.87 6.59 13.92
CA ALA A 41 36.20 6.09 13.53
C ALA A 41 36.16 5.15 12.31
N ARG A 42 35.00 4.68 11.86
CA ARG A 42 34.84 3.80 10.68
C ARG A 42 34.57 4.52 9.37
N THR A 43 34.35 5.83 9.37
CA THR A 43 34.07 6.62 8.16
C THR A 43 35.26 7.46 7.66
N ALA A 44 36.49 7.27 8.23
CA ALA A 44 37.67 8.09 7.89
C ALA A 44 38.78 7.34 7.15
N THR A 45 38.52 6.17 6.56
CA THR A 45 39.51 5.46 5.75
C THR A 45 38.88 4.88 4.49
N SER A 46 38.70 5.73 3.48
CA SER A 46 38.78 5.36 2.06
C SER A 46 38.52 6.59 1.20
N SER A 47 39.52 7.39 1.02
CA SER A 47 39.67 8.28 -0.13
C SER A 47 41.19 8.44 -0.37
N ASP A 48 41.69 7.69 -1.29
CA ASP A 48 42.71 8.18 -2.24
C ASP A 48 43.00 7.08 -3.27
N SER A 49 42.88 7.39 -4.53
CA SER A 49 43.83 7.14 -5.61
C SER A 49 43.11 7.20 -6.95
N ALA A 50 43.13 8.34 -7.59
CA ALA A 50 43.94 8.64 -8.77
C ALA A 50 43.54 7.89 -10.06
N ALA A 51 42.99 8.66 -10.98
CA ALA A 51 43.03 8.37 -12.40
C ALA A 51 44.46 8.55 -12.95
N PRO A 52 44.81 7.87 -14.03
CA PRO A 52 45.44 8.58 -15.11
C PRO A 52 44.93 8.30 -16.53
N ARG A 53 45.05 9.32 -17.28
CA ARG A 53 45.07 9.69 -18.67
C ARG A 53 45.36 8.63 -19.76
N ALA A 54 44.61 8.83 -20.81
CA ALA A 54 44.82 8.78 -22.25
C ALA A 54 46.20 8.46 -22.84
N GLY A 55 46.16 7.81 -23.97
CA GLY A 55 47.19 7.65 -25.02
C GLY A 55 47.10 6.22 -25.54
N GLY A 56 46.74 5.92 -26.70
CA GLY A 56 47.17 6.36 -27.99
C GLY A 56 47.81 5.19 -28.74
N ASP A 57 47.32 4.95 -29.93
CA ASP A 57 48.02 4.39 -31.05
C ASP A 57 48.18 2.86 -31.24
N ASN A 58 47.41 2.38 -32.25
CA ASN A 58 47.86 1.86 -33.54
C ASN A 58 48.84 0.68 -33.57
N LEU A 59 48.47 -0.30 -34.26
CA LEU A 59 49.09 -0.91 -35.47
C LEU A 59 48.77 -2.41 -35.57
N THR A 60 47.97 -2.69 -36.59
CA THR A 60 48.33 -3.51 -37.76
C THR A 60 48.94 -4.90 -37.53
N SER A 61 48.28 -5.84 -38.06
CA SER A 61 48.86 -6.76 -39.07
C SER A 61 48.73 -8.25 -38.80
N ALA A 62 48.25 -8.88 -39.78
CA ALA A 62 48.59 -10.20 -40.32
C ALA A 62 47.72 -11.39 -39.87
N ASN A 63 46.85 -11.70 -40.81
CA ASN A 63 46.42 -13.06 -41.17
C ASN A 63 47.68 -13.89 -41.62
N PRO A 64 47.72 -15.18 -41.38
CA PRO A 64 47.66 -16.05 -42.54
C PRO A 64 46.71 -17.27 -42.41
N THR A 65 45.96 -17.47 -43.45
CA THR A 65 45.55 -18.71 -44.11
C THR A 65 46.06 -20.02 -43.53
N GLY A 66 45.11 -20.91 -43.28
CA GLY A 66 45.31 -22.36 -43.10
C GLY A 66 44.00 -23.08 -43.31
N THR A 67 43.84 -23.58 -44.51
CA THR A 67 42.89 -24.59 -44.98
C THR A 67 42.94 -25.85 -44.11
N ASP A 68 41.83 -26.43 -43.72
CA ASP A 68 41.31 -27.71 -44.16
C ASP A 68 40.28 -28.32 -43.21
N GLY A 69 39.32 -28.98 -43.78
CA GLY A 69 38.73 -30.18 -43.21
C GLY A 69 37.35 -30.02 -42.59
N GLY A 70 36.36 -30.16 -43.46
CA GLY A 70 34.94 -30.28 -43.15
C GLY A 70 34.56 -31.32 -42.12
N ALA A 71 33.57 -30.97 -41.35
CA ALA A 71 32.51 -31.87 -40.92
C ALA A 71 31.33 -30.99 -40.55
N SER A 72 30.44 -30.80 -41.48
CA SER A 72 29.10 -30.31 -41.24
C SER A 72 28.36 -31.36 -40.40
N GLY A 73 28.33 -31.17 -39.11
CA GLY A 73 27.33 -31.80 -38.24
C GLY A 73 25.95 -31.23 -38.61
N PRO A 74 24.93 -32.04 -38.71
CA PRO A 74 23.59 -31.52 -38.93
C PRO A 74 23.18 -30.70 -37.71
N ASP A 75 22.96 -29.41 -38.02
CA ASP A 75 22.27 -28.47 -37.12
C ASP A 75 20.95 -29.14 -36.73
N ALA A 76 20.86 -29.60 -35.47
CA ALA A 76 19.63 -30.03 -34.86
C ALA A 76 18.79 -28.79 -34.60
N GLY A 77 18.34 -28.14 -35.67
CA GLY A 77 17.26 -27.18 -35.65
C GLY A 77 16.06 -27.87 -35.03
N GLY A 78 15.72 -27.49 -33.82
CA GLY A 78 14.52 -27.95 -33.12
C GLY A 78 13.34 -27.83 -34.06
N ALA A 79 12.88 -28.95 -34.58
CA ALA A 79 11.67 -29.05 -35.36
C ALA A 79 10.52 -28.60 -34.47
N SER A 80 10.17 -27.30 -34.54
CA SER A 80 8.90 -26.81 -34.02
C SER A 80 7.82 -27.66 -34.68
N ALA A 81 7.21 -28.56 -33.90
CA ALA A 81 6.14 -29.44 -34.36
C ALA A 81 5.04 -28.55 -34.95
N GLN A 82 5.07 -28.41 -36.29
CA GLN A 82 4.03 -27.72 -37.02
C GLN A 82 2.76 -28.54 -36.84
N ARG A 83 1.71 -27.88 -36.29
CA ARG A 83 0.39 -28.49 -36.18
C ARG A 83 -0.31 -28.37 -37.52
N ALA A 84 -0.87 -29.48 -37.98
CA ALA A 84 -1.64 -29.50 -39.21
C ALA A 84 -3.06 -28.95 -38.98
N GLU A 85 -3.62 -28.39 -40.04
CA GLU A 85 -5.06 -28.12 -40.09
C GLU A 85 -5.81 -29.44 -39.99
N LEU A 86 -6.86 -29.50 -39.17
CA LEU A 86 -7.60 -30.71 -38.93
C LEU A 86 -9.04 -30.56 -39.46
N THR A 87 -9.51 -31.56 -40.19
CA THR A 87 -10.91 -31.63 -40.64
C THR A 87 -11.64 -32.70 -39.86
N ILE A 88 -12.64 -32.34 -39.05
CA ILE A 88 -13.43 -33.26 -38.21
C ILE A 88 -14.88 -33.21 -38.67
N ALA A 89 -15.39 -34.34 -39.13
CA ALA A 89 -16.77 -34.48 -39.56
C ALA A 89 -17.76 -34.08 -38.45
N PRO A 90 -18.88 -33.40 -38.76
CA PRO A 90 -19.81 -32.88 -37.72
C PRO A 90 -20.37 -33.95 -36.80
N ALA A 91 -20.57 -35.17 -37.30
CA ALA A 91 -21.01 -36.30 -36.47
C ALA A 91 -19.99 -36.69 -35.40
N LEU A 92 -18.69 -36.54 -35.68
CA LEU A 92 -17.62 -36.82 -34.71
C LEU A 92 -17.48 -35.67 -33.71
N GLN A 93 -17.64 -34.39 -34.16
CA GLN A 93 -17.64 -33.22 -33.29
C GLN A 93 -18.68 -33.35 -32.19
N GLN A 94 -19.90 -33.79 -32.53
CA GLN A 94 -20.95 -34.02 -31.57
C GLN A 94 -20.64 -35.14 -30.57
N ARG A 95 -19.99 -36.21 -31.03
CA ARG A 95 -19.62 -37.36 -30.17
C ARG A 95 -18.52 -37.02 -29.18
N ILE A 96 -17.58 -36.15 -29.53
CA ILE A 96 -16.49 -35.72 -28.64
C ILE A 96 -16.85 -34.45 -27.85
N GLY A 97 -18.05 -33.89 -28.06
CA GLY A 97 -18.55 -32.77 -27.28
C GLY A 97 -17.82 -31.45 -27.58
N VAL A 98 -17.52 -31.17 -28.83
CA VAL A 98 -16.91 -29.89 -29.22
C VAL A 98 -17.90 -28.76 -29.00
N THR A 99 -17.48 -27.76 -28.26
CA THR A 99 -18.23 -26.50 -28.08
C THR A 99 -17.44 -25.33 -28.66
N PHE A 100 -18.17 -24.31 -29.08
CA PHE A 100 -17.62 -23.14 -29.73
C PHE A 100 -17.85 -21.86 -28.93
N GLY A 101 -16.91 -20.93 -29.01
CA GLY A 101 -17.01 -19.59 -28.48
C GLY A 101 -16.63 -18.56 -29.54
N LYS A 102 -17.05 -17.32 -29.34
CA LYS A 102 -16.67 -16.22 -30.23
C LYS A 102 -15.67 -15.29 -29.54
N VAL A 103 -14.68 -14.84 -30.27
CA VAL A 103 -13.81 -13.74 -29.85
C VAL A 103 -14.62 -12.45 -29.88
N LYS A 104 -14.75 -11.78 -28.73
CA LYS A 104 -15.55 -10.56 -28.56
C LYS A 104 -14.64 -9.37 -28.29
N SER A 105 -14.98 -8.22 -28.87
CA SER A 105 -14.43 -6.95 -28.41
C SER A 105 -15.32 -6.39 -27.31
N ALA A 106 -14.77 -6.17 -26.15
CA ALA A 106 -15.50 -5.61 -25.01
C ALA A 106 -14.62 -4.61 -24.23
N PRO A 107 -15.23 -3.64 -23.55
CA PRO A 107 -14.48 -2.79 -22.64
C PRO A 107 -13.94 -3.66 -21.50
N LEU A 108 -12.66 -3.50 -21.24
CA LEU A 108 -11.97 -4.22 -20.20
C LEU A 108 -11.77 -3.29 -19.00
N GLU A 109 -12.22 -3.75 -17.83
CA GLU A 109 -12.07 -3.03 -16.58
C GLU A 109 -11.42 -3.93 -15.53
N VAL A 110 -10.37 -3.43 -14.92
CA VAL A 110 -9.73 -4.06 -13.77
C VAL A 110 -10.32 -3.46 -12.51
N GLN A 111 -10.87 -4.29 -11.65
CA GLN A 111 -11.36 -3.90 -10.34
C GLN A 111 -10.33 -4.27 -9.28
N LEU A 112 -9.75 -3.25 -8.69
CA LEU A 112 -8.83 -3.40 -7.56
C LEU A 112 -9.60 -3.21 -6.26
N ARG A 113 -9.46 -4.16 -5.33
CA ARG A 113 -10.08 -4.12 -4.01
C ARG A 113 -9.03 -4.09 -2.93
N THR A 114 -9.11 -3.10 -2.06
CA THR A 114 -8.21 -2.95 -0.94
C THR A 114 -8.92 -2.40 0.29
N VAL A 115 -8.21 -2.35 1.41
CA VAL A 115 -8.70 -1.76 2.65
C VAL A 115 -7.98 -0.45 2.91
N GLY A 116 -8.74 0.54 3.36
CA GLY A 116 -8.20 1.83 3.76
C GLY A 116 -8.72 2.26 5.13
N ILE A 117 -8.11 3.31 5.66
CA ILE A 117 -8.49 3.94 6.92
C ILE A 117 -8.92 5.37 6.64
N VAL A 118 -10.08 5.76 7.17
CA VAL A 118 -10.55 7.14 7.10
C VAL A 118 -9.64 8.04 7.95
N ARG A 119 -9.12 9.11 7.37
CA ARG A 119 -8.29 10.11 8.02
C ARG A 119 -8.86 11.51 7.78
N PRO A 120 -8.64 12.47 8.69
CA PRO A 120 -8.91 13.85 8.37
C PRO A 120 -8.09 14.32 7.17
N ASP A 121 -8.61 15.27 6.41
CA ASP A 121 -7.84 15.98 5.41
C ASP A 121 -6.78 16.84 6.10
N GLU A 122 -5.50 16.49 5.96
CA GLU A 122 -4.37 17.16 6.60
C GLU A 122 -4.28 18.65 6.19
N THR A 123 -4.73 18.99 4.98
CA THR A 123 -4.74 20.38 4.51
C THR A 123 -5.79 21.25 5.20
N ARG A 124 -6.73 20.62 5.90
CA ARG A 124 -7.82 21.27 6.65
C ARG A 124 -7.70 21.09 8.16
N MET A 125 -6.51 20.70 8.62
CA MET A 125 -6.19 20.64 10.04
C MET A 125 -5.56 21.95 10.49
N THR A 126 -5.83 22.32 11.73
CA THR A 126 -5.30 23.54 12.35
C THR A 126 -4.94 23.25 13.80
N ASP A 127 -3.68 23.47 14.13
CA ASP A 127 -3.22 23.43 15.51
C ASP A 127 -3.48 24.77 16.20
N VAL A 128 -4.01 24.68 17.39
CA VAL A 128 -4.28 25.80 18.27
C VAL A 128 -3.22 25.80 19.35
N GLN A 129 -2.39 26.82 19.31
CA GLN A 129 -1.26 27.00 20.22
C GLN A 129 -1.23 28.43 20.76
N LEU A 130 -0.57 28.60 21.89
CA LEU A 130 -0.35 29.90 22.50
C LEU A 130 0.91 30.56 21.96
N LYS A 131 0.94 31.88 22.01
CA LYS A 131 2.09 32.71 21.68
C LYS A 131 2.75 33.34 22.91
N THR A 132 2.24 33.02 24.11
CA THR A 132 2.76 33.47 25.40
C THR A 132 2.60 32.38 26.44
N ASP A 133 3.45 32.38 27.44
CA ASP A 133 3.35 31.44 28.55
C ASP A 133 2.19 31.83 29.50
N GLY A 134 1.63 30.82 30.17
CA GLY A 134 0.55 31.03 31.08
C GLY A 134 0.07 29.78 31.81
N TRP A 135 -1.04 29.88 32.50
CA TRP A 135 -1.76 28.81 33.16
C TRP A 135 -3.18 28.75 32.66
N VAL A 136 -3.66 27.56 32.33
CA VAL A 136 -5.04 27.35 31.90
C VAL A 136 -5.97 27.55 33.10
N GLU A 137 -6.83 28.58 33.06
CA GLU A 137 -7.82 28.84 34.12
C GLU A 137 -9.16 28.15 33.87
N ALA A 138 -9.62 28.15 32.62
CA ALA A 138 -10.87 27.49 32.25
C ALA A 138 -10.84 26.92 30.83
N LEU A 139 -11.58 25.83 30.64
CA LEU A 139 -11.81 25.20 29.33
C LEU A 139 -13.28 25.36 28.94
N PHE A 140 -13.56 25.96 27.80
CA PHE A 140 -14.90 26.05 27.19
C PHE A 140 -15.14 24.85 26.27
N VAL A 141 -14.07 24.34 25.67
CA VAL A 141 -14.07 23.12 24.88
C VAL A 141 -13.28 22.05 25.63
N ASN A 142 -13.99 21.07 26.18
CA ASN A 142 -13.42 20.16 27.17
C ASN A 142 -13.29 18.70 26.74
N TYR A 143 -13.75 18.33 25.55
CA TYR A 143 -13.65 16.95 25.04
C TYR A 143 -13.36 16.88 23.56
N THR A 144 -12.74 15.79 23.15
CA THR A 144 -12.51 15.44 21.74
C THR A 144 -13.84 15.09 21.04
N GLY A 145 -13.96 15.44 19.77
CA GLY A 145 -15.21 15.28 19.03
C GLY A 145 -16.17 16.47 19.15
N GLN A 146 -15.91 17.46 20.02
CA GLN A 146 -16.71 18.67 20.12
C GLN A 146 -16.57 19.51 18.85
N ARG A 147 -17.70 19.95 18.31
CA ARG A 147 -17.73 20.88 17.17
C ARG A 147 -17.57 22.31 17.67
N VAL A 148 -16.76 23.08 16.96
CA VAL A 148 -16.48 24.49 17.23
C VAL A 148 -16.71 25.31 15.97
N LYS A 149 -17.19 26.54 16.14
CA LYS A 149 -17.32 27.52 15.06
C LYS A 149 -16.16 28.48 15.13
N LYS A 150 -15.89 29.17 14.03
CA LYS A 150 -14.94 30.29 14.01
C LYS A 150 -15.37 31.34 15.01
N GLY A 151 -14.47 31.75 15.91
CA GLY A 151 -14.72 32.74 16.98
C GLY A 151 -15.16 32.13 18.31
N ASP A 152 -15.54 30.86 18.38
CA ASP A 152 -15.92 30.22 19.64
C ASP A 152 -14.75 30.24 20.63
N PRO A 153 -15.00 30.48 21.93
CA PRO A 153 -13.98 30.39 22.97
C PRO A 153 -13.57 28.94 23.15
N LEU A 154 -12.25 28.67 23.20
CA LEU A 154 -11.69 27.35 23.46
C LEU A 154 -11.25 27.17 24.88
N LEU A 155 -10.44 28.10 25.38
CA LEU A 155 -9.97 28.15 26.77
C LEU A 155 -9.63 29.58 27.18
N SER A 156 -9.46 29.81 28.49
CA SER A 156 -8.88 31.03 29.04
C SER A 156 -7.60 30.71 29.81
N ILE A 157 -6.60 31.57 29.65
CA ILE A 157 -5.32 31.47 30.33
C ILE A 157 -5.07 32.71 31.19
N TYR A 158 -4.43 32.50 32.30
CA TYR A 158 -3.75 33.54 33.04
C TYR A 158 -2.31 33.65 32.55
N SER A 159 -1.89 34.83 32.10
CA SER A 159 -0.50 35.11 31.69
C SER A 159 -0.01 36.40 32.32
N PRO A 160 1.03 36.33 33.19
CA PRO A 160 1.64 37.55 33.75
C PRO A 160 2.16 38.49 32.67
N ALA A 161 2.78 37.96 31.61
CA ALA A 161 3.27 38.76 30.50
C ALA A 161 2.14 39.53 29.77
N PHE A 162 0.97 38.90 29.62
CA PHE A 162 -0.20 39.54 29.04
C PHE A 162 -0.72 40.67 29.91
N LEU A 163 -0.76 40.48 31.26
CA LEU A 163 -1.19 41.50 32.21
C LEU A 163 -0.23 42.70 32.15
N THR A 164 1.08 42.47 32.28
CA THR A 164 2.09 43.56 32.25
C THR A 164 2.04 44.33 30.91
N THR A 165 1.89 43.62 29.78
CA THR A 165 1.81 44.30 28.46
C THR A 165 0.55 45.20 28.35
N GLN A 166 -0.58 44.83 28.99
CA GLN A 166 -1.78 45.69 29.05
C GLN A 166 -1.54 46.92 29.91
N GLU A 167 -0.83 46.76 31.03
CA GLU A 167 -0.45 47.89 31.92
C GLU A 167 0.48 48.84 31.17
N ASP A 168 1.54 48.31 30.50
CA ASP A 168 2.46 49.11 29.64
C ASP A 168 1.70 49.86 28.57
N TYR A 169 0.73 49.20 27.90
CA TYR A 169 -0.13 49.83 26.90
C TYR A 169 -0.95 50.98 27.45
N LEU A 170 -1.57 50.84 28.62
CA LEU A 170 -2.38 51.90 29.26
C LEU A 170 -1.52 53.08 29.70
N HIS A 171 -0.32 52.79 30.25
CA HIS A 171 0.64 53.84 30.65
C HIS A 171 1.15 54.62 29.45
N ALA A 172 1.62 53.93 28.40
CA ALA A 172 2.12 54.57 27.20
C ALA A 172 1.03 55.38 26.46
N ARG A 173 -0.22 54.91 26.47
CA ARG A 173 -1.35 55.63 25.90
C ARG A 173 -1.67 56.91 26.69
N GLY A 174 -1.56 56.87 28.03
CA GLY A 174 -1.70 58.05 28.87
C GLY A 174 -0.68 59.14 28.55
N ALA A 175 0.58 58.73 28.50
CA ALA A 175 1.73 59.59 28.22
C ALA A 175 1.75 60.12 26.75
N SER A 176 1.36 59.33 25.76
CA SER A 176 1.34 59.71 24.36
C SER A 176 0.41 60.90 24.04
N ARG A 177 -0.59 61.18 24.91
CA ARG A 177 -1.44 62.35 24.79
C ARG A 177 -0.69 63.67 25.09
N GLY A 178 0.45 63.59 25.81
CA GLY A 178 1.37 64.70 26.02
C GLY A 178 2.24 65.07 24.83
N GLY A 179 2.19 64.33 23.72
CA GLY A 179 2.83 64.64 22.45
C GLY A 179 4.29 64.19 22.30
N ALA A 180 4.92 63.59 23.29
CA ALA A 180 6.30 63.11 23.20
C ALA A 180 6.43 61.96 22.18
N VAL A 181 7.42 62.02 21.30
CA VAL A 181 7.68 61.00 20.26
C VAL A 181 7.99 59.63 20.88
N HIS A 182 8.74 59.61 21.95
CA HIS A 182 9.10 58.39 22.69
C HIS A 182 7.89 57.64 23.22
N ASP A 183 6.94 58.33 23.81
CA ASP A 183 5.69 57.77 24.40
C ASP A 183 4.79 57.18 23.29
N ARG A 184 4.79 57.79 22.11
CA ARG A 184 4.09 57.26 20.94
C ARG A 184 4.70 55.96 20.45
N ALA A 185 6.04 55.85 20.44
CA ALA A 185 6.75 54.62 20.06
C ALA A 185 6.47 53.45 21.04
N LEU A 186 6.48 53.71 22.35
CA LEU A 186 6.11 52.71 23.36
C LEU A 186 4.66 52.26 23.23
N TYR A 187 3.73 53.16 22.96
CA TYR A 187 2.35 52.82 22.69
C TYR A 187 2.22 51.88 21.46
N GLN A 188 2.89 52.20 20.38
CA GLN A 188 2.86 51.37 19.15
C GLN A 188 3.49 49.98 19.42
N ALA A 189 4.59 49.92 20.15
CA ALA A 189 5.22 48.65 20.52
C ALA A 189 4.33 47.73 21.37
N ALA A 190 3.61 48.36 22.36
CA ALA A 190 2.70 47.60 23.20
C ALA A 190 1.48 47.07 22.43
N ILE A 191 0.88 47.87 21.53
CA ILE A 191 -0.25 47.43 20.71
C ILE A 191 0.17 46.30 19.75
N GLU A 192 1.36 46.45 19.14
CA GLU A 192 1.88 45.45 18.23
C GLU A 192 2.15 44.12 18.94
N ARG A 193 2.71 44.14 20.15
CA ARG A 193 2.89 42.95 20.99
C ARG A 193 1.57 42.26 21.32
N LEU A 194 0.50 43.00 21.65
CA LEU A 194 -0.82 42.42 21.85
C LEU A 194 -1.40 41.78 20.60
N ARG A 195 -1.19 42.40 19.44
CA ARG A 195 -1.59 41.85 18.14
C ARG A 195 -0.81 40.58 17.78
N LEU A 196 0.50 40.57 18.02
CA LEU A 196 1.34 39.39 17.81
C LEU A 196 0.91 38.18 18.66
N TRP A 197 0.31 38.44 19.83
CA TRP A 197 -0.27 37.39 20.67
C TRP A 197 -1.70 37.01 20.28
N ASP A 198 -2.19 37.49 19.13
CA ASP A 198 -3.55 37.25 18.62
C ASP A 198 -4.66 37.72 19.55
N VAL A 199 -4.40 38.78 20.34
CA VAL A 199 -5.43 39.42 21.15
C VAL A 199 -6.49 40.03 20.22
N PRO A 200 -7.78 39.63 20.33
CA PRO A 200 -8.84 40.17 19.50
C PRO A 200 -8.95 41.69 19.60
N ALA A 201 -9.27 42.35 18.46
CA ALA A 201 -9.45 43.82 18.45
C ALA A 201 -10.50 44.30 19.43
N GLU A 202 -11.55 43.49 19.69
CA GLU A 202 -12.59 43.75 20.66
C GLU A 202 -12.03 43.84 22.07
N GLU A 203 -11.07 42.97 22.40
CA GLU A 203 -10.41 42.96 23.72
C GLU A 203 -9.53 44.19 23.91
N ILE A 204 -8.77 44.56 22.86
CA ILE A 204 -7.98 45.80 22.87
C ILE A 204 -8.91 47.02 23.01
N SER A 205 -10.01 47.07 22.23
CA SER A 205 -11.00 48.14 22.34
C SER A 205 -11.70 48.19 23.73
N ARG A 206 -11.92 47.01 24.34
CA ARG A 206 -12.44 46.93 25.72
C ARG A 206 -11.43 47.52 26.69
N LEU A 207 -10.15 47.14 26.59
CA LEU A 207 -9.07 47.68 27.42
C LEU A 207 -8.99 49.22 27.29
N GLU A 208 -9.15 49.74 26.12
CA GLU A 208 -9.17 51.18 25.85
C GLU A 208 -10.31 51.93 26.55
N ARG A 209 -11.51 51.36 26.47
CA ARG A 209 -12.72 51.97 27.10
C ARG A 209 -12.71 51.87 28.60
N THR A 210 -12.39 50.65 29.12
CA THR A 210 -12.52 50.35 30.55
C THR A 210 -11.31 50.79 31.37
N ARG A 211 -10.13 50.96 30.71
CA ARG A 211 -8.82 51.19 31.36
C ARG A 211 -8.51 50.16 32.47
N ARG A 212 -9.10 48.98 32.39
CA ARG A 212 -8.88 47.90 33.35
C ARG A 212 -8.25 46.71 32.61
N PRO A 213 -7.01 46.33 33.01
CA PRO A 213 -6.39 45.13 32.44
C PRO A 213 -7.21 43.89 32.70
N SER A 214 -7.28 42.99 31.75
CA SER A 214 -7.87 41.67 31.95
C SER A 214 -6.81 40.71 32.49
N ARG A 215 -7.15 40.00 33.53
CA ARG A 215 -6.26 38.98 34.12
C ARG A 215 -6.08 37.79 33.16
N THR A 216 -7.11 37.46 32.39
CA THR A 216 -7.14 36.29 31.54
C THR A 216 -7.22 36.68 30.04
N LEU A 217 -6.54 35.89 29.21
CA LEU A 217 -6.66 35.92 27.77
C LEU A 217 -7.51 34.74 27.33
N THR A 218 -8.60 34.99 26.59
CA THR A 218 -9.44 33.95 26.01
C THR A 218 -8.96 33.62 24.61
N LEU A 219 -8.51 32.39 24.43
CA LEU A 219 -8.13 31.84 23.11
C LEU A 219 -9.39 31.39 22.36
N ARG A 220 -9.55 31.87 21.13
CA ARG A 220 -10.73 31.59 20.29
C ARG A 220 -10.32 30.79 19.06
N SER A 221 -11.24 29.95 18.56
CA SER A 221 -11.03 29.20 17.34
C SER A 221 -10.94 30.15 16.13
N ARG A 222 -9.92 29.95 15.29
CA ARG A 222 -9.76 30.67 14.02
C ARG A 222 -10.55 30.05 12.87
N VAL A 223 -10.92 28.79 13.01
CA VAL A 223 -11.61 27.97 12.00
C VAL A 223 -12.84 27.30 12.61
N ALA A 224 -13.78 26.93 11.78
CA ALA A 224 -14.82 25.99 12.15
C ALA A 224 -14.31 24.56 11.97
N GLY A 225 -14.64 23.65 12.86
CA GLY A 225 -14.16 22.28 12.78
C GLY A 225 -14.58 21.42 13.96
N THR A 226 -13.99 20.24 14.05
CA THR A 226 -14.16 19.30 15.16
C THR A 226 -12.82 19.12 15.87
N VAL A 227 -12.84 19.08 17.19
CA VAL A 227 -11.66 18.81 18.01
C VAL A 227 -11.23 17.36 17.80
N ILE A 228 -10.08 17.15 17.16
CA ILE A 228 -9.50 15.82 16.96
C ILE A 228 -8.63 15.42 18.15
N GLU A 229 -7.90 16.37 18.69
CA GLU A 229 -7.03 16.17 19.86
C GLU A 229 -7.14 17.34 20.83
N LYS A 230 -7.15 17.05 22.13
CA LYS A 230 -7.14 18.01 23.22
C LYS A 230 -6.02 17.66 24.18
N LYS A 231 -5.05 18.56 24.34
CA LYS A 231 -3.92 18.43 25.27
C LYS A 231 -4.00 19.38 26.47
N ALA A 232 -4.92 20.33 26.44
CA ALA A 232 -5.10 21.32 27.50
C ALA A 232 -5.88 20.75 28.70
N PHE A 233 -5.43 21.07 29.92
CA PHE A 233 -6.11 20.74 31.19
C PHE A 233 -6.17 21.98 32.09
N VAL A 234 -7.22 22.10 32.87
CA VAL A 234 -7.36 23.20 33.87
C VAL A 234 -6.23 23.11 34.88
N GLY A 235 -5.60 24.25 35.20
CA GLY A 235 -4.46 24.35 36.09
C GLY A 235 -3.10 24.01 35.48
N GLN A 236 -3.07 23.53 34.24
CA GLN A 236 -1.80 23.24 33.54
C GLN A 236 -1.05 24.55 33.26
N LYS A 237 0.27 24.53 33.52
CA LYS A 237 1.17 25.54 32.96
C LYS A 237 1.44 25.18 31.50
N VAL A 238 1.29 26.15 30.60
CA VAL A 238 1.47 26.00 29.17
C VAL A 238 2.52 27.01 28.68
N SER A 239 3.32 26.58 27.76
CA SER A 239 4.38 27.39 27.18
C SER A 239 3.99 27.91 25.80
N ALA A 240 4.67 28.97 25.34
CA ALA A 240 4.51 29.44 23.97
C ALA A 240 4.84 28.33 22.97
N SER A 241 4.07 28.23 21.89
CA SER A 241 4.16 27.20 20.83
C SER A 241 3.71 25.79 21.24
N GLU A 242 3.23 25.57 22.48
CA GLU A 242 2.63 24.29 22.86
C GLU A 242 1.26 24.12 22.19
N VAL A 243 1.06 22.97 21.50
CA VAL A 243 -0.22 22.64 20.85
C VAL A 243 -1.21 22.18 21.91
N LEU A 244 -2.31 22.91 22.04
CA LEU A 244 -3.36 22.67 23.04
C LEU A 244 -4.57 21.94 22.46
N TYR A 245 -4.91 22.24 21.21
CA TYR A 245 -5.95 21.56 20.46
C TYR A 245 -5.48 21.35 19.01
N THR A 246 -5.92 20.24 18.42
CA THR A 246 -5.90 20.04 16.97
C THR A 246 -7.34 20.00 16.48
N LEU A 247 -7.68 20.93 15.60
CA LEU A 247 -9.00 21.05 14.98
C LEU A 247 -8.91 20.55 13.53
N ALA A 248 -9.96 19.86 13.07
CA ALA A 248 -10.08 19.47 11.67
C ALA A 248 -11.48 19.78 11.12
N ASP A 249 -11.52 20.25 9.87
CA ASP A 249 -12.76 20.31 9.10
C ASP A 249 -13.01 18.94 8.50
N LEU A 250 -14.01 18.23 9.01
CA LEU A 250 -14.39 16.90 8.58
C LEU A 250 -15.44 16.89 7.46
N SER A 251 -15.71 18.03 6.80
CA SER A 251 -16.61 18.10 5.64
C SER A 251 -16.08 17.35 4.42
N THR A 252 -14.76 17.18 4.36
CA THR A 252 -14.03 16.30 3.45
C THR A 252 -13.09 15.44 4.28
N VAL A 253 -13.01 14.18 3.96
CA VAL A 253 -12.10 13.22 4.59
C VAL A 253 -11.29 12.50 3.54
N TRP A 254 -10.16 11.95 3.93
CA TRP A 254 -9.37 11.07 3.10
C TRP A 254 -9.55 9.62 3.55
N VAL A 255 -9.52 8.71 2.58
CA VAL A 255 -9.26 7.30 2.85
C VAL A 255 -7.85 7.00 2.40
N GLN A 256 -7.00 6.65 3.35
CA GLN A 256 -5.65 6.17 3.11
C GLN A 256 -5.71 4.67 2.87
N ALA A 257 -5.51 4.26 1.63
CA ALA A 257 -5.49 2.87 1.20
C ALA A 257 -4.07 2.44 0.89
N LYS A 258 -3.76 1.16 1.13
CA LYS A 258 -2.47 0.56 0.79
C LYS A 258 -2.64 -0.33 -0.44
N ILE A 259 -1.89 -0.04 -1.49
CA ILE A 259 -1.92 -0.76 -2.76
C ILE A 259 -0.61 -1.51 -2.94
N TYR A 260 -0.65 -2.78 -3.33
CA TYR A 260 0.55 -3.56 -3.60
C TYR A 260 1.30 -3.06 -4.83
N GLU A 261 2.61 -3.21 -4.85
CA GLU A 261 3.48 -2.81 -5.96
C GLU A 261 3.01 -3.39 -7.30
N SER A 262 2.58 -4.66 -7.33
CA SER A 262 2.07 -5.34 -8.52
C SER A 262 0.80 -4.71 -9.11
N GLU A 263 0.00 -4.02 -8.29
CA GLU A 263 -1.27 -3.42 -8.67
C GLU A 263 -1.16 -1.92 -9.00
N LEU A 264 0.01 -1.33 -8.73
CA LEU A 264 0.22 0.11 -8.86
C LEU A 264 0.04 0.62 -10.30
N ALA A 265 0.32 -0.23 -11.30
CA ALA A 265 0.11 0.11 -12.71
C ALA A 265 -1.36 0.45 -13.05
N HIS A 266 -2.30 -0.03 -12.24
CA HIS A 266 -3.74 0.20 -12.42
C HIS A 266 -4.30 1.36 -11.60
N VAL A 267 -3.43 2.12 -10.89
CA VAL A 267 -3.84 3.25 -10.05
C VAL A 267 -3.29 4.55 -10.61
N SER A 268 -4.19 5.52 -10.80
CA SER A 268 -3.81 6.84 -11.33
C SER A 268 -4.53 7.98 -10.60
N LEU A 269 -3.93 9.18 -10.66
CA LEU A 269 -4.54 10.37 -10.10
C LEU A 269 -5.87 10.69 -10.80
N GLY A 270 -6.88 11.10 -10.01
CA GLY A 270 -8.21 11.41 -10.51
C GLY A 270 -9.12 10.21 -10.72
N GLN A 271 -8.59 8.98 -10.59
CA GLN A 271 -9.36 7.74 -10.75
C GLN A 271 -10.53 7.69 -9.78
N PRO A 272 -11.73 7.31 -10.25
CA PRO A 272 -12.87 7.13 -9.38
C PRO A 272 -12.68 5.93 -8.45
N ALA A 273 -13.14 6.09 -7.20
CA ALA A 273 -13.12 5.06 -6.17
C ALA A 273 -14.50 4.93 -5.55
N THR A 274 -14.92 3.72 -5.29
CA THR A 274 -16.11 3.41 -4.51
C THR A 274 -15.71 2.89 -3.15
N ILE A 275 -16.21 3.55 -2.11
CA ILE A 275 -15.87 3.23 -0.72
C ILE A 275 -17.10 2.72 -0.01
N SER A 276 -16.94 1.61 0.72
CA SER A 276 -17.97 1.04 1.58
C SER A 276 -17.44 0.82 3.00
N LEU A 277 -18.32 0.92 3.98
CA LEU A 277 -18.00 0.73 5.39
C LEU A 277 -18.72 -0.52 5.90
N ALA A 278 -18.04 -1.33 6.71
CA ALA A 278 -18.65 -2.53 7.31
C ALA A 278 -19.88 -2.21 8.19
N VAL A 279 -19.88 -1.02 8.79
CA VAL A 279 -21.00 -0.55 9.62
C VAL A 279 -22.20 -0.04 8.81
N MET A 280 -22.03 0.20 7.51
CA MET A 280 -23.07 0.68 6.58
C MET A 280 -22.88 0.01 5.21
N PRO A 281 -23.11 -1.31 5.10
CA PRO A 281 -22.77 -2.08 3.89
C PRO A 281 -23.59 -1.63 2.66
N ASP A 282 -24.80 -1.15 2.86
CA ASP A 282 -25.69 -0.71 1.79
C ASP A 282 -25.34 0.69 1.24
N LYS A 283 -24.49 1.45 1.96
CA LYS A 283 -24.13 2.80 1.57
C LYS A 283 -22.76 2.84 0.91
N LYS A 284 -22.74 3.31 -0.34
CA LYS A 284 -21.53 3.52 -1.11
C LYS A 284 -21.19 5.01 -1.15
N PHE A 285 -19.94 5.33 -0.90
CA PHE A 285 -19.43 6.69 -0.98
C PHE A 285 -18.51 6.79 -2.20
N ALA A 286 -18.76 7.78 -3.03
CA ALA A 286 -17.92 8.05 -4.19
C ALA A 286 -16.76 8.97 -3.81
N GLY A 287 -15.56 8.57 -4.18
CA GLY A 287 -14.34 9.33 -3.97
C GLY A 287 -13.49 9.41 -5.24
N ARG A 288 -12.37 10.15 -5.15
CA ARG A 288 -11.35 10.22 -6.19
C ARG A 288 -9.97 10.12 -5.60
N VAL A 289 -9.08 9.44 -6.31
CA VAL A 289 -7.65 9.39 -5.98
C VAL A 289 -7.06 10.79 -6.13
N VAL A 290 -6.55 11.36 -5.05
CA VAL A 290 -5.93 12.70 -5.02
C VAL A 290 -4.42 12.65 -4.85
N PHE A 291 -3.90 11.52 -4.38
CA PHE A 291 -2.47 11.36 -4.16
C PHE A 291 -2.07 9.88 -4.24
N VAL A 292 -0.92 9.64 -4.85
CA VAL A 292 -0.22 8.35 -4.86
C VAL A 292 1.19 8.62 -4.34
N ALA A 293 1.58 7.96 -3.27
CA ALA A 293 2.88 8.17 -2.66
C ALA A 293 4.02 7.78 -3.61
N ALA A 294 5.05 8.60 -3.67
CA ALA A 294 6.24 8.33 -4.49
C ALA A 294 7.20 7.31 -3.85
N VAL A 295 6.95 6.94 -2.59
CA VAL A 295 7.81 6.04 -1.81
C VAL A 295 7.02 4.80 -1.43
N LEU A 296 7.62 3.64 -1.69
CA LEU A 296 7.11 2.33 -1.30
C LEU A 296 7.47 2.06 0.17
N ASP A 297 6.53 1.54 0.94
CA ASP A 297 6.80 0.96 2.25
C ASP A 297 7.54 -0.37 2.07
N GLN A 298 8.81 -0.41 2.42
CA GLN A 298 9.69 -1.57 2.20
C GLN A 298 9.26 -2.82 2.98
N THR A 299 8.59 -2.65 4.11
CA THR A 299 8.16 -3.76 4.98
C THR A 299 6.94 -4.46 4.40
N SER A 300 5.94 -3.69 3.99
CA SER A 300 4.68 -4.21 3.46
C SER A 300 4.65 -4.32 1.94
N ARG A 301 5.63 -3.73 1.24
CA ARG A 301 5.69 -3.58 -0.23
C ARG A 301 4.41 -2.97 -0.79
N THR A 302 3.90 -1.95 -0.11
CA THR A 302 2.70 -1.23 -0.52
C THR A 302 2.98 0.25 -0.72
N VAL A 303 2.20 0.88 -1.57
CA VAL A 303 2.18 2.32 -1.79
C VAL A 303 0.93 2.90 -1.16
N GLU A 304 1.06 4.01 -0.44
CA GLU A 304 -0.07 4.74 0.11
C GLU A 304 -0.78 5.52 -1.00
N VAL A 305 -2.09 5.32 -1.09
CA VAL A 305 -2.98 6.05 -1.98
C VAL A 305 -4.02 6.79 -1.15
N ARG A 306 -4.18 8.10 -1.39
CA ARG A 306 -5.19 8.92 -0.71
C ARG A 306 -6.35 9.20 -1.63
N ILE A 307 -7.53 8.94 -1.13
CA ILE A 307 -8.81 9.11 -1.84
C ILE A 307 -9.62 10.14 -1.08
N ALA A 308 -9.95 11.25 -1.73
CA ALA A 308 -10.77 12.29 -1.12
C ALA A 308 -12.25 11.98 -1.28
N LEU A 309 -13.00 12.13 -0.19
CA LEU A 309 -14.44 11.91 -0.12
C LEU A 309 -15.15 13.09 0.53
N PRO A 310 -16.26 13.57 -0.04
CA PRO A 310 -17.15 14.49 0.64
C PRO A 310 -17.85 13.79 1.81
N ASN A 311 -17.94 14.49 2.95
CA ASN A 311 -18.55 13.98 4.17
C ASN A 311 -19.51 15.01 4.80
N PRO A 312 -20.53 15.50 4.09
CA PRO A 312 -21.42 16.56 4.57
C PRO A 312 -22.22 16.16 5.81
N GLY A 313 -22.55 14.88 5.96
CA GLY A 313 -23.27 14.33 7.11
C GLY A 313 -22.40 13.99 8.31
N GLY A 314 -21.06 13.99 8.17
CA GLY A 314 -20.14 13.57 9.23
C GLY A 314 -20.24 12.08 9.55
N GLU A 315 -20.70 11.25 8.60
CA GLU A 315 -20.86 9.80 8.77
C GLU A 315 -19.52 9.08 8.73
N LEU A 316 -18.60 9.58 7.90
CA LEU A 316 -17.24 9.09 7.81
C LEU A 316 -16.44 9.70 8.97
N LYS A 317 -16.16 8.88 9.99
CA LYS A 317 -15.39 9.32 11.15
C LYS A 317 -13.93 8.88 11.01
N PRO A 318 -12.97 9.70 11.44
CA PRO A 318 -11.57 9.30 11.49
C PRO A 318 -11.36 7.96 12.20
N ASN A 319 -10.40 7.18 11.68
CA ASN A 319 -10.04 5.83 12.12
C ASN A 319 -11.06 4.72 11.81
N MET A 320 -12.11 4.98 11.04
CA MET A 320 -12.95 3.92 10.49
C MET A 320 -12.20 3.15 9.40
N PHE A 321 -12.39 1.83 9.38
CA PHE A 321 -11.94 0.99 8.27
C PHE A 321 -12.96 1.04 7.13
N ALA A 322 -12.44 1.13 5.92
CA ALA A 322 -13.23 1.20 4.71
C ALA A 322 -12.71 0.20 3.67
N SER A 323 -13.63 -0.48 2.99
CA SER A 323 -13.29 -1.22 1.77
C SER A 323 -13.28 -0.24 0.60
N VAL A 324 -12.23 -0.29 -0.18
CA VAL A 324 -12.00 0.57 -1.34
C VAL A 324 -12.01 -0.26 -2.60
N GLU A 325 -12.84 0.12 -3.55
CA GLU A 325 -12.90 -0.45 -4.89
C GLU A 325 -12.46 0.63 -5.89
N LEU A 326 -11.36 0.37 -6.59
CA LEU A 326 -10.85 1.22 -7.67
C LEU A 326 -11.13 0.52 -9.00
N THR A 327 -11.70 1.23 -9.97
CA THR A 327 -11.96 0.71 -11.30
C THR A 327 -11.00 1.36 -12.28
N HIS A 328 -10.19 0.55 -12.95
CA HIS A 328 -9.28 0.98 -14.01
C HIS A 328 -9.81 0.50 -15.36
N ALA A 329 -10.16 1.43 -16.25
CA ALA A 329 -10.60 1.09 -17.60
C ALA A 329 -9.38 0.92 -18.51
N MET A 330 -9.17 -0.30 -19.03
CA MET A 330 -8.08 -0.62 -19.95
C MET A 330 -8.46 -0.38 -21.43
N GLY A 331 -9.65 0.15 -21.69
CA GLY A 331 -10.15 0.37 -23.05
C GLY A 331 -10.80 -0.85 -23.67
N GLN A 332 -10.91 -0.88 -25.03
CA GLN A 332 -11.46 -2.01 -25.77
C GLN A 332 -10.41 -3.10 -25.89
N ALA A 333 -10.73 -4.31 -25.50
CA ALA A 333 -9.89 -5.48 -25.61
C ALA A 333 -10.60 -6.62 -26.33
N LEU A 334 -9.84 -7.47 -27.02
CA LEU A 334 -10.33 -8.73 -27.55
C LEU A 334 -10.31 -9.77 -26.44
N LEU A 335 -11.46 -10.40 -26.22
CA LEU A 335 -11.63 -11.43 -25.20
C LEU A 335 -11.94 -12.77 -25.84
N VAL A 336 -11.27 -13.82 -25.37
CA VAL A 336 -11.51 -15.20 -25.76
C VAL A 336 -11.84 -16.03 -24.53
N PRO A 337 -12.83 -16.95 -24.57
CA PRO A 337 -13.10 -17.85 -23.47
C PRO A 337 -11.85 -18.61 -23.03
N ALA A 338 -11.62 -18.71 -21.71
CA ALA A 338 -10.42 -19.37 -21.16
C ALA A 338 -10.27 -20.82 -21.63
N GLY A 339 -11.39 -21.53 -21.78
CA GLY A 339 -11.41 -22.88 -22.32
C GLY A 339 -10.97 -23.00 -23.80
N ALA A 340 -10.86 -21.89 -24.54
CA ALA A 340 -10.43 -21.92 -25.92
C ALA A 340 -8.90 -21.89 -26.08
N VAL A 341 -8.14 -21.61 -25.01
CA VAL A 341 -6.69 -21.46 -25.07
C VAL A 341 -6.01 -22.65 -24.41
N ILE A 342 -5.15 -23.32 -25.15
CA ILE A 342 -4.27 -24.40 -24.67
C ILE A 342 -2.92 -23.77 -24.32
N ARG A 343 -2.55 -23.81 -23.05
CA ARG A 343 -1.25 -23.35 -22.57
C ARG A 343 -0.27 -24.53 -22.56
N THR A 344 0.72 -24.50 -23.41
CA THR A 344 1.74 -25.57 -23.48
C THR A 344 2.99 -25.26 -22.67
N GLY A 345 3.08 -24.05 -22.08
CA GLY A 345 4.27 -23.58 -21.36
C GLY A 345 5.27 -22.84 -22.25
N GLU A 346 5.39 -23.23 -23.54
CA GLU A 346 6.21 -22.53 -24.53
C GLU A 346 5.38 -21.59 -25.41
N ARG A 347 4.14 -21.99 -25.75
CA ARG A 347 3.22 -21.26 -26.61
C ARG A 347 1.79 -21.46 -26.17
N ASP A 348 0.96 -20.43 -26.38
CA ASP A 348 -0.48 -20.50 -26.22
C ASP A 348 -1.13 -20.68 -27.60
N ILE A 349 -2.07 -21.63 -27.71
CA ILE A 349 -2.67 -22.04 -28.98
C ILE A 349 -4.19 -22.03 -28.80
N ALA A 350 -4.88 -21.54 -29.83
CA ALA A 350 -6.33 -21.67 -29.97
C ALA A 350 -6.67 -22.31 -31.33
N PHE A 351 -7.74 -23.08 -31.38
CA PHE A 351 -8.26 -23.63 -32.64
C PHE A 351 -9.36 -22.73 -33.16
N ARG A 352 -9.06 -22.03 -34.28
CA ARG A 352 -10.07 -21.23 -34.99
C ARG A 352 -10.86 -22.15 -35.92
N VAL A 353 -12.15 -21.91 -35.97
CA VAL A 353 -13.07 -22.64 -36.86
C VAL A 353 -13.19 -21.90 -38.17
N ASP A 354 -12.93 -22.61 -39.27
CA ASP A 354 -13.03 -22.12 -40.65
C ASP A 354 -14.03 -23.00 -41.41
N GLY A 355 -15.26 -22.51 -41.56
CA GLY A 355 -16.37 -23.35 -42.06
C GLY A 355 -16.98 -24.22 -40.96
N ASP A 356 -17.58 -25.35 -41.34
CA ASP A 356 -18.31 -26.23 -40.44
C ASP A 356 -17.47 -27.38 -39.84
N ASP A 357 -16.35 -27.70 -40.44
CA ASP A 357 -15.59 -28.93 -40.17
C ASP A 357 -14.07 -28.72 -40.08
N ARG A 358 -13.57 -27.52 -40.36
CA ARG A 358 -12.13 -27.23 -40.44
C ARG A 358 -11.65 -26.44 -39.20
N PHE A 359 -10.65 -26.99 -38.54
CA PHE A 359 -10.01 -26.42 -37.36
C PHE A 359 -8.58 -26.01 -37.64
N VAL A 360 -8.29 -24.73 -37.57
CA VAL A 360 -6.97 -24.15 -37.84
C VAL A 360 -6.30 -23.81 -36.53
N PRO A 361 -5.16 -24.43 -36.21
CA PRO A 361 -4.39 -24.06 -35.02
C PRO A 361 -3.75 -22.67 -35.22
N VAL A 362 -4.01 -21.76 -34.32
CA VAL A 362 -3.48 -20.39 -34.34
C VAL A 362 -2.70 -20.16 -33.05
N GLU A 363 -1.46 -19.71 -33.20
CA GLU A 363 -0.69 -19.23 -32.05
C GLU A 363 -1.24 -17.90 -31.59
N VAL A 364 -1.58 -17.82 -30.28
CA VAL A 364 -2.18 -16.65 -29.67
C VAL A 364 -1.27 -16.10 -28.61
N LYS A 365 -1.19 -14.78 -28.51
CA LYS A 365 -0.59 -14.10 -27.37
C LYS A 365 -1.71 -13.61 -26.47
N ILE A 366 -1.76 -14.10 -25.24
CA ILE A 366 -2.75 -13.69 -24.25
C ILE A 366 -2.11 -12.77 -23.21
N GLY A 367 -2.92 -11.93 -22.61
CA GLY A 367 -2.52 -11.10 -21.47
C GLY A 367 -2.25 -11.97 -20.23
N PRO A 368 -1.51 -11.43 -19.24
CA PRO A 368 -1.15 -12.17 -18.04
C PRO A 368 -2.37 -12.48 -17.17
N ASP A 369 -3.39 -11.63 -17.21
CA ASP A 369 -4.56 -11.68 -16.34
C ASP A 369 -5.75 -12.37 -17.00
N GLN A 370 -6.52 -13.08 -16.18
CA GLN A 370 -7.79 -13.66 -16.55
C GLN A 370 -8.93 -12.75 -16.09
N PHE A 371 -9.85 -12.42 -16.99
CA PHE A 371 -10.98 -11.55 -16.74
C PHE A 371 -12.28 -12.37 -16.70
N GLY A 372 -12.70 -12.77 -15.52
CA GLY A 372 -13.76 -13.75 -15.35
C GLY A 372 -13.40 -15.07 -16.04
N ASP A 373 -14.23 -15.53 -16.96
CA ASP A 373 -13.98 -16.74 -17.77
C ASP A 373 -13.26 -16.47 -19.10
N ASN A 374 -12.63 -15.31 -19.27
CA ASN A 374 -12.00 -14.93 -20.52
C ASN A 374 -10.54 -14.53 -20.32
N PHE A 375 -9.72 -14.71 -21.36
CA PHE A 375 -8.41 -14.10 -21.50
C PHE A 375 -8.45 -12.95 -22.48
N GLN A 376 -7.63 -11.92 -22.21
CA GLN A 376 -7.35 -10.88 -23.19
C GLN A 376 -6.45 -11.44 -24.31
N VAL A 377 -6.83 -11.22 -25.56
CA VAL A 377 -6.01 -11.56 -26.72
C VAL A 377 -5.23 -10.33 -27.15
N LEU A 378 -3.91 -10.45 -27.13
CA LEU A 378 -2.99 -9.40 -27.59
C LEU A 378 -2.63 -9.55 -29.07
N ALA A 379 -2.58 -10.81 -29.56
CA ALA A 379 -2.32 -11.13 -30.97
C ALA A 379 -2.82 -12.54 -31.31
N GLY A 380 -3.02 -12.81 -32.61
CA GLY A 380 -3.34 -14.14 -33.14
C GLY A 380 -4.79 -14.34 -33.56
N LEU A 381 -5.76 -13.62 -32.93
CA LEU A 381 -7.19 -13.73 -33.25
C LEU A 381 -7.79 -12.36 -33.54
N LYS A 382 -8.93 -12.36 -34.27
CA LYS A 382 -9.70 -11.16 -34.60
C LYS A 382 -11.10 -11.20 -33.97
N ALA A 383 -11.70 -10.03 -33.77
CA ALA A 383 -13.07 -9.94 -33.29
C ALA A 383 -14.03 -10.65 -34.24
N GLY A 384 -14.95 -11.44 -33.69
CA GLY A 384 -15.97 -12.19 -34.43
C GLY A 384 -15.54 -13.60 -34.86
N GLU A 385 -14.25 -13.95 -34.78
CA GLU A 385 -13.78 -15.30 -35.08
C GLU A 385 -14.36 -16.32 -34.09
N THR A 386 -14.69 -17.49 -34.58
CA THR A 386 -15.19 -18.62 -33.80
C THR A 386 -14.01 -19.50 -33.40
N VAL A 387 -13.93 -19.88 -32.14
CA VAL A 387 -12.89 -20.73 -31.58
C VAL A 387 -13.50 -21.92 -30.85
N VAL A 388 -12.77 -23.01 -30.78
CA VAL A 388 -13.17 -24.20 -30.01
C VAL A 388 -12.94 -23.93 -28.52
N THR A 389 -13.92 -24.26 -27.68
CA THR A 389 -13.86 -24.03 -26.21
C THR A 389 -13.80 -25.29 -25.38
N SER A 390 -14.08 -26.45 -25.99
CA SER A 390 -13.94 -27.77 -25.33
C SER A 390 -13.39 -28.81 -26.29
N ALA A 391 -12.96 -29.96 -25.78
CA ALA A 391 -12.29 -31.03 -26.52
C ALA A 391 -10.95 -30.60 -27.19
N ASN A 392 -10.40 -29.45 -26.83
CA ASN A 392 -9.18 -28.89 -27.38
C ASN A 392 -7.99 -29.83 -27.30
N PHE A 393 -7.86 -30.59 -26.22
CA PHE A 393 -6.77 -31.56 -26.02
C PHE A 393 -6.86 -32.71 -27.01
N LEU A 394 -8.06 -33.21 -27.34
CA LEU A 394 -8.26 -34.26 -28.33
C LEU A 394 -7.93 -33.74 -29.72
N ILE A 395 -8.36 -32.52 -30.03
CA ILE A 395 -8.07 -31.85 -31.32
C ILE A 395 -6.57 -31.57 -31.45
N ASP A 396 -5.87 -31.13 -30.38
CA ASP A 396 -4.43 -30.91 -30.40
C ASP A 396 -3.65 -32.20 -30.59
N SER A 397 -4.06 -33.30 -29.94
CA SER A 397 -3.41 -34.62 -30.11
C SER A 397 -3.58 -35.14 -31.50
N GLU A 398 -4.76 -35.02 -32.12
CA GLU A 398 -5.00 -35.45 -33.50
C GLU A 398 -4.23 -34.59 -34.50
N SER A 399 -4.21 -33.28 -34.32
CA SER A 399 -3.45 -32.35 -35.14
C SER A 399 -1.93 -32.62 -35.10
N ARG A 400 -1.41 -33.10 -33.97
CA ARG A 400 -0.01 -33.51 -33.84
C ARG A 400 0.26 -34.85 -34.53
N LEU A 401 -0.67 -35.79 -34.47
CA LEU A 401 -0.58 -37.07 -35.14
C LEU A 401 -0.60 -36.93 -36.66
N GLU A 402 -1.47 -36.07 -37.20
CA GLU A 402 -1.49 -35.78 -38.64
C GLU A 402 -0.21 -35.08 -39.09
N ALA A 403 0.29 -34.10 -38.32
CA ALA A 403 1.57 -33.44 -38.61
C ALA A 403 2.77 -34.40 -38.55
N GLY A 404 2.76 -35.40 -37.67
CA GLY A 404 3.79 -36.45 -37.52
C GLY A 404 3.65 -37.58 -38.54
N GLY A 405 2.43 -37.92 -38.93
CA GLY A 405 2.14 -38.98 -39.92
C GLY A 405 2.55 -38.65 -41.35
N GLY A 406 2.51 -37.36 -41.71
CA GLY A 406 2.98 -36.90 -43.02
C GLY A 406 4.49 -37.11 -43.26
N ASN A 407 5.29 -37.26 -42.23
CA ASN A 407 6.73 -37.47 -42.34
C ASN A 407 7.12 -38.94 -42.40
N MET A 408 6.22 -39.89 -42.07
CA MET A 408 6.49 -41.32 -42.19
C MET A 408 6.18 -41.88 -43.57
N ALA A 409 5.39 -41.23 -44.39
CA ALA A 409 5.12 -41.65 -45.79
C ALA A 409 6.34 -41.49 -46.71
N GLY A 410 7.34 -40.71 -46.33
CA GLY A 410 8.60 -40.53 -47.05
C GLY A 410 9.66 -41.61 -46.78
N MET A 411 9.49 -42.50 -45.79
CA MET A 411 10.46 -43.51 -45.39
C MET A 411 10.13 -44.93 -45.88
N ALA A 412 9.10 -45.11 -46.67
CA ALA A 412 8.74 -46.44 -47.25
C ALA A 412 9.62 -46.90 -48.40
N GLY A 413 10.75 -46.24 -48.67
CA GLY A 413 11.67 -46.55 -49.80
C GLY A 413 13.09 -46.93 -49.38
N MET A 414 13.40 -47.20 -48.10
CA MET A 414 14.74 -47.66 -47.76
C MET A 414 14.74 -49.14 -47.48
N GLU A 415 15.23 -49.87 -48.49
CA GLU A 415 15.55 -51.28 -48.49
C GLU A 415 16.67 -51.58 -47.51
N MET A 416 16.37 -52.45 -46.52
CA MET A 416 17.34 -52.93 -45.50
C MET A 416 18.19 -54.07 -46.17
N PRO A 417 19.50 -53.96 -46.21
CA PRO A 417 20.34 -55.14 -46.57
C PRO A 417 20.69 -55.94 -45.33
N GLY A 418 20.39 -57.24 -45.37
CA GLY A 418 21.09 -58.25 -44.64
C GLY A 418 20.44 -58.81 -43.40
N GLN A 419 19.54 -59.79 -43.55
CA GLN A 419 19.34 -60.87 -42.59
C GLN A 419 20.38 -62.00 -42.83
N PRO A 420 21.00 -62.55 -41.83
CA PRO A 420 21.49 -63.93 -41.86
C PRO A 420 20.42 -64.88 -41.30
N LYS A 421 20.11 -65.87 -42.12
CA LYS A 421 19.45 -67.13 -41.73
C LYS A 421 20.42 -67.92 -40.86
N ASP A 422 19.98 -68.47 -39.77
CA ASP A 422 20.18 -69.92 -39.51
C ASP A 422 19.43 -70.36 -38.22
N SER A 423 18.62 -71.33 -38.43
CA SER A 423 18.54 -72.66 -37.89
C SER A 423 18.47 -72.87 -36.40
N GLY A 424 17.37 -73.39 -35.97
CA GLY A 424 17.31 -74.77 -35.46
C GLY A 424 17.21 -75.00 -33.98
N GLU A 425 16.17 -75.71 -33.66
CA GLU A 425 16.05 -76.72 -32.63
C GLU A 425 15.48 -76.38 -31.26
N ARG A 426 14.25 -76.80 -31.15
CA ARG A 426 13.67 -77.61 -30.04
C ARG A 426 14.33 -77.54 -28.68
N ASN A 427 13.58 -77.24 -27.64
CA ASN A 427 13.17 -78.27 -26.73
C ASN A 427 12.08 -77.82 -25.75
N THR A 428 11.19 -78.77 -25.53
CA THR A 428 10.12 -78.83 -24.58
C THR A 428 10.61 -78.76 -23.13
N ALA A 429 9.85 -78.18 -22.24
CA ALA A 429 9.29 -78.84 -21.08
C ALA A 429 8.61 -77.86 -20.08
N ALA A 430 7.45 -78.25 -19.72
CA ALA A 430 6.56 -77.75 -18.70
C ALA A 430 7.23 -77.64 -17.33
N LYS A 431 6.75 -76.68 -16.54
CA LYS A 431 6.21 -77.06 -15.18
C LYS A 431 5.55 -75.89 -14.51
N ASP A 432 4.34 -76.14 -14.16
CA ASP A 432 3.55 -75.44 -13.16
C ASP A 432 4.33 -74.98 -11.92
N THR A 433 4.04 -73.87 -11.40
CA THR A 433 3.81 -73.74 -9.96
C THR A 433 2.92 -72.51 -9.64
N ARG A 434 1.90 -72.83 -8.99
CA ARG A 434 0.78 -72.15 -8.34
C ARG A 434 1.25 -71.46 -7.05
N ALA A 435 0.44 -70.51 -6.58
CA ALA A 435 0.34 -69.93 -5.24
C ALA A 435 1.14 -68.65 -4.99
N ALA A 436 0.70 -67.64 -4.32
CA ALA A 436 -0.44 -67.41 -3.45
C ALA A 436 -0.52 -65.90 -3.18
N ALA A 437 -1.68 -65.41 -3.01
CA ALA A 437 -1.93 -64.06 -2.40
C ALA A 437 -1.63 -64.10 -0.88
N PRO A 438 -1.45 -62.98 -0.28
CA PRO A 438 -2.03 -62.80 1.05
C PRO A 438 -2.89 -61.52 1.15
N GLN A 439 -3.96 -61.81 1.84
CA GLN A 439 -5.01 -60.97 2.35
C GLN A 439 -4.54 -59.95 3.38
N GLY A 440 -5.18 -58.82 3.40
CA GLY A 440 -5.85 -58.12 4.48
C GLY A 440 -5.11 -57.83 5.81
N ARG A 441 -5.13 -56.57 6.14
CA ARG A 441 -5.29 -56.18 7.55
C ARG A 441 -6.03 -54.84 7.64
N ALA A 442 -7.26 -54.94 8.10
CA ALA A 442 -8.03 -53.86 8.71
C ALA A 442 -7.52 -53.62 10.15
N MET A 443 -7.47 -52.43 10.58
CA MET A 443 -7.54 -51.96 11.97
C MET A 443 -8.24 -50.62 11.93
N LYS A 444 -9.50 -50.47 12.26
CA LYS A 444 -10.23 -50.53 13.54
C LYS A 444 -9.84 -49.39 14.50
N ASP A 445 -10.79 -48.48 14.62
CA ASP A 445 -11.22 -47.71 15.78
C ASP A 445 -10.16 -47.21 16.79
N MET A 446 -10.10 -45.89 16.96
CA MET A 446 -9.98 -45.35 18.30
C MET A 446 -10.83 -44.06 18.43
N LYS A 447 -11.77 -44.22 19.33
CA LYS A 447 -12.80 -43.33 19.83
C LYS A 447 -12.30 -42.71 21.14
N MET A 448 -12.86 -41.56 21.50
CA MET A 448 -12.98 -41.01 22.87
C MET A 448 -11.83 -40.13 23.36
N GLY A 449 -12.16 -39.02 23.87
CA GLY A 449 -12.68 -38.42 25.05
C GLY A 449 -12.18 -36.99 25.07
N GLY A 450 -12.90 -35.95 25.33
CA GLY A 450 -13.80 -35.75 26.43
C GLY A 450 -13.21 -34.76 27.42
N GLU A 451 -14.00 -33.76 27.75
CA GLU A 451 -13.97 -32.91 28.96
C GLU A 451 -13.00 -31.73 28.95
N GLU A 452 -13.52 -30.51 28.93
CA GLU A 452 -14.30 -29.75 29.91
C GLU A 452 -13.43 -29.06 30.98
N LYS A 453 -13.79 -27.76 31.15
CA LYS A 453 -13.68 -26.87 32.30
C LYS A 453 -12.62 -25.76 32.19
N SER A 454 -13.08 -24.56 31.97
CA SER A 454 -13.51 -23.57 33.01
C SER A 454 -12.35 -22.86 33.72
N ARG A 455 -12.07 -21.65 33.38
CA ARG A 455 -12.28 -20.47 34.24
C ARG A 455 -12.03 -19.20 33.46
#